data_d7e61169bbe55c12d62722bdc511e997
#
_entry.id   d7e61169bbe55c12d62722bdc511e997
#
_cell.length_a   1.000
_cell.length_b   1.000
_cell.length_c   1.000
_cell.angle_alpha   90.00
_cell.angle_beta   90.00
_cell.angle_gamma   90.00
#
_symmetry.space_group_name_H-M   'P 1'
#
loop_
_entity.id
_entity.type
_entity.pdbx_description
1 polymer ?
#
loop_
_entity_poly.entity_id
_entity_poly.type
_entity_poly.pdbx_seq_one_letter_code
_entity_poly.pdbx_strand_id
1 'polypeptide(L)'
;TMGALASAVQSGKALYVGLSNYDGPTLEKAEAILRDLKCPFVINQNRYSIFDRTIEKNGLKDTAKKLEKGIIAFSPLAQGLLTDRYLKGIPEDSRIMTDGRFLKKSALTEEKLVKIRELNGLAAGRGQTLAEMALSWILKDGIVTSVLVGASKPEQILDNIKAIQNTEFTEEELRKIDAVSYTHLTLPTNSRV
;
A
#
# COMPACT_ATOMS: atom_id res chain seq x y z
N THR A 1 -8.30 -7.83 -23.80
CA THR A 1 -7.79 -8.34 -22.50
C THR A 1 -8.90 -9.01 -21.70
N MET A 2 -10.06 -8.37 -21.46
CA MET A 2 -11.16 -8.95 -20.66
C MET A 2 -11.71 -10.25 -21.27
N GLY A 3 -11.85 -10.34 -22.61
CA GLY A 3 -12.24 -11.56 -23.30
C GLY A 3 -11.29 -12.74 -23.06
N ALA A 4 -9.96 -12.49 -23.04
CA ALA A 4 -8.98 -13.54 -22.74
C ALA A 4 -9.09 -14.03 -21.28
N LEU A 5 -9.37 -13.15 -20.32
CA LEU A 5 -9.63 -13.53 -18.94
C LEU A 5 -10.90 -14.39 -18.82
N ALA A 6 -11.97 -13.98 -19.49
CA ALA A 6 -13.21 -14.75 -19.53
C ALA A 6 -12.99 -16.13 -20.15
N SER A 7 -12.22 -16.23 -21.24
CA SER A 7 -11.87 -17.53 -21.85
C SER A 7 -11.07 -18.43 -20.93
N ALA A 8 -10.18 -17.87 -20.09
CA ALA A 8 -9.43 -18.65 -19.10
C ALA A 8 -10.35 -19.25 -18.02
N VAL A 9 -11.35 -18.50 -17.58
CA VAL A 9 -12.36 -18.99 -16.63
C VAL A 9 -13.27 -20.04 -17.29
N GLN A 10 -13.80 -19.75 -18.48
CA GLN A 10 -14.71 -20.66 -19.20
C GLN A 10 -14.04 -21.99 -19.58
N SER A 11 -12.73 -21.97 -19.83
CA SER A 11 -11.95 -23.20 -20.11
C SER A 11 -11.48 -23.93 -18.83
N GLY A 12 -11.89 -23.48 -17.65
CA GLY A 12 -11.54 -24.10 -16.37
C GLY A 12 -10.09 -23.89 -15.93
N LYS A 13 -9.34 -22.99 -16.58
CA LYS A 13 -7.94 -22.66 -16.22
C LYS A 13 -7.84 -21.72 -15.03
N ALA A 14 -8.90 -20.99 -14.72
CA ALA A 14 -9.00 -20.11 -13.58
C ALA A 14 -10.41 -20.18 -13.00
N LEU A 15 -10.54 -20.00 -11.68
CA LEU A 15 -11.84 -19.90 -11.00
C LEU A 15 -12.32 -18.44 -10.97
N TYR A 16 -11.41 -17.51 -10.75
CA TYR A 16 -11.67 -16.09 -10.66
C TYR A 16 -10.60 -15.31 -11.41
N VAL A 17 -10.90 -14.06 -11.71
CA VAL A 17 -9.92 -13.12 -12.28
C VAL A 17 -9.68 -11.96 -11.32
N GLY A 18 -8.46 -11.43 -11.37
CA GLY A 18 -8.07 -10.18 -10.71
C GLY A 18 -7.40 -9.26 -11.71
N LEU A 19 -7.47 -7.97 -11.44
CA LEU A 19 -6.84 -6.94 -12.24
C LEU A 19 -5.70 -6.29 -11.44
N SER A 20 -4.85 -5.51 -12.09
CA SER A 20 -3.74 -4.83 -11.43
C SER A 20 -3.49 -3.44 -12.01
N ASN A 21 -3.17 -2.50 -11.12
CA ASN A 21 -2.82 -1.12 -11.45
C ASN A 21 -3.92 -0.32 -12.20
N TYR A 22 -5.18 -0.66 -11.99
CA TYR A 22 -6.30 0.12 -12.50
C TYR A 22 -6.65 1.25 -11.52
N ASP A 23 -7.05 2.39 -12.07
CA ASP A 23 -7.73 3.46 -11.32
C ASP A 23 -9.24 3.21 -11.24
N GLY A 24 -9.96 4.07 -10.53
CA GLY A 24 -11.40 3.91 -10.34
C GLY A 24 -12.20 3.83 -11.65
N PRO A 25 -12.07 4.82 -12.56
CA PRO A 25 -12.79 4.83 -13.84
C PRO A 25 -12.46 3.63 -14.75
N THR A 26 -11.21 3.19 -14.76
CA THR A 26 -10.77 2.04 -15.56
C THR A 26 -11.29 0.73 -14.95
N LEU A 27 -11.31 0.63 -13.62
CA LEU A 27 -11.86 -0.52 -12.92
C LEU A 27 -13.36 -0.68 -13.19
N GLU A 28 -14.12 0.42 -13.14
CA GLU A 28 -15.56 0.42 -13.41
C GLU A 28 -15.88 -0.07 -14.83
N LYS A 29 -15.12 0.40 -15.83
CA LYS A 29 -15.26 -0.08 -17.22
C LYS A 29 -14.91 -1.54 -17.37
N ALA A 30 -13.84 -1.99 -16.72
CA ALA A 30 -13.41 -3.39 -16.79
C ALA A 30 -14.42 -4.32 -16.12
N GLU A 31 -14.97 -3.91 -14.96
CA GLU A 31 -16.01 -4.67 -14.27
C GLU A 31 -17.26 -4.82 -15.13
N ALA A 32 -17.74 -3.75 -15.76
CA ALA A 32 -18.89 -3.84 -16.67
C ALA A 32 -18.67 -4.86 -17.79
N ILE A 33 -17.52 -4.85 -18.45
CA ILE A 33 -17.17 -5.82 -19.50
C ILE A 33 -17.11 -7.25 -18.95
N LEU A 34 -16.47 -7.45 -17.80
CA LEU A 34 -16.34 -8.79 -17.20
C LEU A 34 -17.69 -9.34 -16.74
N ARG A 35 -18.56 -8.49 -16.23
CA ARG A 35 -19.94 -8.84 -15.87
C ARG A 35 -20.75 -9.27 -17.09
N ASP A 36 -20.68 -8.52 -18.20
CA ASP A 36 -21.35 -8.88 -19.45
C ASP A 36 -20.84 -10.22 -20.02
N LEU A 37 -19.56 -10.52 -19.83
CA LEU A 37 -18.94 -11.80 -20.20
C LEU A 37 -19.21 -12.91 -19.18
N LYS A 38 -19.97 -12.65 -18.11
CA LYS A 38 -20.22 -13.58 -16.99
C LYS A 38 -18.93 -14.15 -16.38
N CYS A 39 -17.91 -13.31 -16.30
CA CYS A 39 -16.60 -13.68 -15.77
C CYS A 39 -16.45 -13.18 -14.34
N PRO A 40 -16.23 -14.08 -13.35
CA PRO A 40 -16.14 -13.70 -11.94
C PRO A 40 -14.85 -12.90 -11.66
N PHE A 41 -15.01 -11.60 -11.51
CA PHE A 41 -13.96 -10.65 -11.12
C PHE A 41 -14.09 -10.31 -9.64
N VAL A 42 -13.01 -10.46 -8.88
CA VAL A 42 -13.07 -10.34 -7.40
C VAL A 42 -12.16 -9.29 -6.80
N ILE A 43 -11.02 -8.97 -7.44
CA ILE A 43 -10.00 -8.18 -6.76
C ILE A 43 -9.13 -7.36 -7.72
N ASN A 44 -8.67 -6.17 -7.25
CA ASN A 44 -7.68 -5.37 -7.95
C ASN A 44 -6.42 -5.21 -7.09
N GLN A 45 -5.24 -5.41 -7.68
CA GLN A 45 -3.96 -5.30 -6.98
C GLN A 45 -3.27 -3.98 -7.33
N ASN A 46 -2.98 -3.15 -6.32
CA ASN A 46 -2.34 -1.85 -6.51
C ASN A 46 -1.26 -1.60 -5.47
N ARG A 47 -0.30 -0.71 -5.82
CA ARG A 47 0.63 -0.17 -4.84
C ARG A 47 -0.13 0.70 -3.85
N TYR A 48 0.10 0.45 -2.56
CA TYR A 48 -0.46 1.28 -1.51
C TYR A 48 0.38 1.20 -0.23
N SER A 49 0.70 2.34 0.34
CA SER A 49 1.44 2.48 1.59
C SER A 49 1.23 3.88 2.16
N ILE A 50 1.70 4.16 3.37
CA ILE A 50 1.71 5.52 3.93
C ILE A 50 2.42 6.52 3.00
N PHE A 51 3.46 6.08 2.25
CA PHE A 51 4.21 6.94 1.32
C PHE A 51 3.69 6.93 -0.12
N ASP A 52 2.77 6.06 -0.47
CA ASP A 52 2.13 6.03 -1.80
C ASP A 52 0.62 5.85 -1.62
N ARG A 53 -0.10 6.95 -1.72
CA ARG A 53 -1.55 7.04 -1.50
C ARG A 53 -2.32 7.32 -2.80
N THR A 54 -1.76 6.92 -3.92
CA THR A 54 -2.34 7.15 -5.25
C THR A 54 -3.76 6.60 -5.36
N ILE A 55 -4.03 5.42 -4.80
CA ILE A 55 -5.35 4.78 -4.87
C ILE A 55 -6.47 5.52 -4.12
N GLU A 56 -6.12 6.40 -3.19
CA GLU A 56 -7.08 7.28 -2.52
C GLU A 56 -7.51 8.46 -3.41
N LYS A 57 -6.61 8.91 -4.31
CA LYS A 57 -6.80 10.10 -5.14
C LYS A 57 -7.36 9.78 -6.53
N ASN A 58 -7.10 8.58 -7.04
CA ASN A 58 -7.52 8.18 -8.40
C ASN A 58 -8.88 7.46 -8.43
N GLY A 59 -9.64 7.51 -7.32
CA GLY A 59 -10.97 6.95 -7.21
C GLY A 59 -11.03 5.43 -7.05
N LEU A 60 -9.88 4.72 -7.00
CA LEU A 60 -9.89 3.26 -6.92
C LEU A 60 -10.58 2.73 -5.66
N LYS A 61 -10.26 3.31 -4.49
CA LYS A 61 -10.85 2.84 -3.22
C LYS A 61 -12.37 2.98 -3.21
N ASP A 62 -12.88 4.12 -3.66
CA ASP A 62 -14.32 4.38 -3.71
C ASP A 62 -15.02 3.46 -4.72
N THR A 63 -14.40 3.29 -5.89
CA THR A 63 -14.95 2.39 -6.92
C THR A 63 -14.93 0.93 -6.47
N ALA A 64 -13.85 0.46 -5.87
CA ALA A 64 -13.76 -0.90 -5.36
C ALA A 64 -14.83 -1.16 -4.28
N LYS A 65 -15.00 -0.23 -3.34
CA LYS A 65 -16.07 -0.29 -2.33
C LYS A 65 -17.46 -0.32 -2.96
N LYS A 66 -17.74 0.58 -3.93
CA LYS A 66 -19.01 0.65 -4.66
C LYS A 66 -19.34 -0.65 -5.39
N LEU A 67 -18.33 -1.28 -5.98
CA LEU A 67 -18.46 -2.50 -6.78
C LEU A 67 -18.31 -3.78 -5.94
N GLU A 68 -18.12 -3.68 -4.63
CA GLU A 68 -17.87 -4.81 -3.72
C GLU A 68 -16.68 -5.67 -4.18
N LYS A 69 -15.61 -5.02 -4.65
CA LYS A 69 -14.36 -5.68 -5.08
C LYS A 69 -13.27 -5.48 -4.04
N GLY A 70 -12.48 -6.53 -3.81
CA GLY A 70 -11.32 -6.45 -2.93
C GLY A 70 -10.18 -5.64 -3.53
N ILE A 71 -9.31 -5.13 -2.67
CA ILE A 71 -8.01 -4.57 -3.04
C ILE A 71 -6.92 -5.38 -2.37
N ILE A 72 -5.89 -5.77 -3.14
CA ILE A 72 -4.63 -6.28 -2.60
C ILE A 72 -3.60 -5.16 -2.70
N ALA A 73 -2.98 -4.78 -1.58
CA ALA A 73 -1.91 -3.79 -1.56
C ALA A 73 -0.54 -4.44 -1.71
N PHE A 74 0.23 -4.06 -2.74
CA PHE A 74 1.63 -4.44 -2.85
C PHE A 74 2.56 -3.30 -2.43
N SER A 75 3.80 -3.62 -2.07
CA SER A 75 4.79 -2.69 -1.50
C SER A 75 4.29 -1.93 -0.25
N PRO A 76 3.57 -2.58 0.68
CA PRO A 76 2.94 -1.92 1.82
C PRO A 76 3.96 -1.24 2.74
N LEU A 77 5.18 -1.76 2.81
CA LEU A 77 6.28 -1.21 3.60
C LEU A 77 7.22 -0.29 2.79
N ALA A 78 6.76 0.20 1.62
CA ALA A 78 7.53 1.11 0.75
C ALA A 78 8.98 0.62 0.51
N GLN A 79 9.14 -0.63 0.10
CA GLN A 79 10.43 -1.31 -0.12
C GLN A 79 11.31 -1.44 1.15
N GLY A 80 10.69 -1.43 2.34
CA GLY A 80 11.36 -1.51 3.63
C GLY A 80 11.63 -0.16 4.29
N LEU A 81 11.26 0.97 3.65
CA LEU A 81 11.40 2.30 4.25
C LEU A 81 10.47 2.49 5.47
N LEU A 82 9.34 1.83 5.50
CA LEU A 82 8.40 1.84 6.64
C LEU A 82 8.74 0.73 7.65
N THR A 83 10.02 0.67 8.02
CA THR A 83 10.56 -0.16 9.09
C THR A 83 11.60 0.64 9.86
N ASP A 84 12.03 0.17 11.01
CA ASP A 84 13.12 0.77 11.81
C ASP A 84 14.52 0.54 11.21
N ARG A 85 14.60 -0.30 10.17
CA ARG A 85 15.84 -0.81 9.59
C ARG A 85 16.83 0.28 9.17
N TYR A 86 16.31 1.42 8.67
CA TYR A 86 17.14 2.52 8.16
C TYR A 86 17.41 3.62 9.20
N LEU A 87 16.87 3.54 10.40
CA LEU A 87 17.01 4.58 11.44
C LEU A 87 18.44 4.70 11.98
N LYS A 88 19.20 3.59 11.95
CA LYS A 88 20.59 3.52 12.44
C LYS A 88 21.63 3.50 11.32
N GLY A 89 21.23 3.78 10.08
CA GLY A 89 22.07 3.72 8.89
C GLY A 89 21.55 2.73 7.85
N ILE A 90 22.29 2.53 6.77
CA ILE A 90 21.90 1.60 5.69
C ILE A 90 22.55 0.24 5.99
N PRO A 91 21.78 -0.81 6.33
CA PRO A 91 22.33 -2.14 6.56
C PRO A 91 22.93 -2.72 5.27
N GLU A 92 24.02 -3.47 5.39
CA GLU A 92 24.71 -4.11 4.25
C GLU A 92 23.80 -5.10 3.51
N ASP A 93 22.93 -5.81 4.24
CA ASP A 93 21.94 -6.74 3.70
C ASP A 93 20.63 -6.06 3.23
N SER A 94 20.59 -4.71 3.18
CA SER A 94 19.41 -3.97 2.74
C SER A 94 19.24 -4.01 1.22
N ARG A 95 17.99 -3.83 0.74
CA ARG A 95 17.70 -3.70 -0.70
C ARG A 95 18.47 -2.57 -1.38
N ILE A 96 18.80 -1.51 -0.65
CA ILE A 96 19.61 -0.40 -1.17
C ILE A 96 21.01 -0.90 -1.57
N MET A 97 21.58 -1.83 -0.80
CA MET A 97 22.92 -2.36 -1.02
C MET A 97 22.93 -3.57 -1.95
N THR A 98 21.90 -4.43 -1.88
CA THR A 98 21.86 -5.71 -2.61
C THR A 98 21.09 -5.64 -3.93
N ASP A 99 20.07 -4.78 -4.04
CA ASP A 99 19.23 -4.65 -5.24
C ASP A 99 18.75 -3.22 -5.45
N GLY A 100 19.61 -2.39 -6.01
CA GLY A 100 19.33 -0.97 -6.30
C GLY A 100 18.26 -0.72 -7.39
N ARG A 101 17.67 -1.75 -8.00
CA ARG A 101 16.62 -1.61 -9.04
C ARG A 101 15.36 -0.98 -8.50
N PHE A 102 14.94 -1.36 -7.28
CA PHE A 102 13.66 -0.94 -6.69
C PHE A 102 13.80 0.15 -5.63
N LEU A 103 14.94 0.22 -4.94
CA LEU A 103 15.22 1.23 -3.93
C LEU A 103 16.67 1.72 -4.06
N LYS A 104 16.82 2.94 -4.57
CA LYS A 104 18.13 3.58 -4.72
C LYS A 104 18.52 4.31 -3.43
N LYS A 105 19.83 4.43 -3.16
CA LYS A 105 20.37 5.21 -2.02
C LYS A 105 19.84 6.66 -2.02
N SER A 106 19.66 7.26 -3.20
CA SER A 106 19.09 8.60 -3.36
C SER A 106 17.63 8.73 -2.90
N ALA A 107 16.91 7.62 -2.71
CA ALA A 107 15.55 7.64 -2.19
C ALA A 107 15.51 7.80 -0.65
N LEU A 108 16.62 7.58 0.04
CA LEU A 108 16.76 7.74 1.48
C LEU A 108 17.35 9.12 1.78
N THR A 109 16.55 10.16 1.60
CA THR A 109 16.92 11.55 1.94
C THR A 109 16.79 11.79 3.44
N GLU A 110 17.47 12.82 3.96
CA GLU A 110 17.34 13.20 5.38
C GLU A 110 15.89 13.57 5.72
N GLU A 111 15.20 14.26 4.82
CA GLU A 111 13.77 14.55 4.98
C GLU A 111 12.94 13.25 5.14
N LYS A 112 13.22 12.23 4.35
CA LYS A 112 12.53 10.94 4.47
C LYS A 112 12.88 10.22 5.77
N LEU A 113 14.12 10.33 6.24
CA LEU A 113 14.53 9.78 7.54
C LEU A 113 13.81 10.48 8.70
N VAL A 114 13.62 11.79 8.64
CA VAL A 114 12.80 12.52 9.63
C VAL A 114 11.38 11.94 9.68
N LYS A 115 10.73 11.80 8.53
CA LYS A 115 9.39 11.20 8.43
C LYS A 115 9.33 9.78 9.00
N ILE A 116 10.33 8.96 8.71
CA ILE A 116 10.41 7.58 9.25
C ILE A 116 10.56 7.62 10.78
N ARG A 117 11.38 8.53 11.33
CA ARG A 117 11.52 8.68 12.79
C ARG A 117 10.22 9.09 13.46
N GLU A 118 9.50 10.05 12.89
CA GLU A 118 8.20 10.51 13.41
C GLU A 118 7.16 9.37 13.40
N LEU A 119 7.05 8.65 12.29
CA LEU A 119 6.17 7.49 12.18
C LEU A 119 6.56 6.37 13.15
N ASN A 120 7.87 6.14 13.35
CA ASN A 120 8.34 5.15 14.30
C ASN A 120 8.01 5.53 15.76
N GLY A 121 8.09 6.81 16.10
CA GLY A 121 7.66 7.32 17.41
C GLY A 121 6.16 7.12 17.64
N LEU A 122 5.34 7.36 16.62
CA LEU A 122 3.91 7.11 16.67
C LEU A 122 3.60 5.61 16.84
N ALA A 123 4.27 4.74 16.10
CA ALA A 123 4.13 3.30 16.20
C ALA A 123 4.47 2.78 17.61
N ALA A 124 5.58 3.28 18.19
CA ALA A 124 5.97 2.94 19.54
C ALA A 124 4.91 3.35 20.58
N GLY A 125 4.29 4.52 20.43
CA GLY A 125 3.16 4.97 21.26
C GLY A 125 1.93 4.06 21.18
N ARG A 126 1.78 3.33 20.07
CA ARG A 126 0.73 2.33 19.85
C ARG A 126 1.10 0.92 20.36
N GLY A 127 2.32 0.74 20.86
CA GLY A 127 2.85 -0.59 21.20
C GLY A 127 3.12 -1.47 19.96
N GLN A 128 3.31 -0.86 18.80
CA GLN A 128 3.57 -1.55 17.53
C GLN A 128 4.97 -1.18 17.00
N THR A 129 5.56 -2.08 16.22
CA THR A 129 6.67 -1.70 15.35
C THR A 129 6.17 -0.81 14.21
N LEU A 130 7.06 -0.05 13.57
CA LEU A 130 6.69 0.76 12.40
C LEU A 130 6.10 -0.10 11.27
N ALA A 131 6.64 -1.30 11.06
CA ALA A 131 6.12 -2.24 10.06
C ALA A 131 4.68 -2.67 10.40
N GLU A 132 4.43 -3.08 11.65
CA GLU A 132 3.09 -3.46 12.11
C GLU A 132 2.10 -2.31 11.94
N MET A 133 2.45 -1.09 12.39
CA MET A 133 1.60 0.08 12.24
C MET A 133 1.33 0.41 10.77
N ALA A 134 2.33 0.33 9.90
CA ALA A 134 2.16 0.62 8.47
C ALA A 134 1.22 -0.37 7.78
N LEU A 135 1.28 -1.66 8.14
CA LEU A 135 0.38 -2.69 7.64
C LEU A 135 -1.04 -2.51 8.21
N SER A 136 -1.16 -2.24 9.52
CA SER A 136 -2.43 -1.95 10.19
C SER A 136 -3.14 -0.75 9.56
N TRP A 137 -2.38 0.30 9.25
CA TRP A 137 -2.90 1.51 8.63
C TRP A 137 -3.51 1.25 7.23
N ILE A 138 -2.93 0.35 6.45
CA ILE A 138 -3.48 -0.05 5.15
C ILE A 138 -4.83 -0.74 5.31
N LEU A 139 -4.99 -1.53 6.36
CA LEU A 139 -6.17 -2.34 6.64
C LEU A 139 -7.27 -1.62 7.45
N LYS A 140 -7.01 -0.41 7.94
CA LYS A 140 -7.82 0.33 8.93
C LYS A 140 -9.30 0.51 8.62
N ASP A 141 -9.67 0.56 7.34
CA ASP A 141 -11.05 0.86 6.90
C ASP A 141 -11.75 -0.34 6.24
N GLY A 142 -11.09 -1.49 6.20
CA GLY A 142 -11.63 -2.72 5.63
C GLY A 142 -11.82 -2.71 4.10
N ILE A 143 -11.44 -1.61 3.39
CA ILE A 143 -11.54 -1.53 1.93
C ILE A 143 -10.41 -2.33 1.28
N VAL A 144 -9.21 -2.28 1.86
CA VAL A 144 -8.11 -3.15 1.45
C VAL A 144 -8.30 -4.51 2.12
N THR A 145 -8.47 -5.53 1.31
CA THR A 145 -8.77 -6.90 1.77
C THR A 145 -7.50 -7.63 2.24
N SER A 146 -6.36 -7.37 1.59
CA SER A 146 -5.12 -8.07 1.89
C SER A 146 -3.89 -7.24 1.54
N VAL A 147 -2.78 -7.55 2.19
CA VAL A 147 -1.48 -6.94 1.92
C VAL A 147 -0.46 -8.01 1.49
N LEU A 148 0.35 -7.68 0.48
CA LEU A 148 1.44 -8.55 0.05
C LEU A 148 2.72 -8.15 0.78
N VAL A 149 3.20 -9.01 1.63
CA VAL A 149 4.45 -8.83 2.35
C VAL A 149 5.53 -9.76 1.81
N GLY A 150 6.72 -9.21 1.56
CA GLY A 150 7.92 -10.00 1.26
C GLY A 150 8.75 -10.17 2.52
N ALA A 151 9.21 -11.38 2.77
CA ALA A 151 10.08 -11.68 3.92
C ALA A 151 11.29 -12.50 3.47
N SER A 152 12.45 -12.21 4.04
CA SER A 152 13.68 -13.01 3.87
C SER A 152 13.92 -13.98 5.03
N LYS A 153 13.15 -13.84 6.11
CA LYS A 153 13.22 -14.67 7.33
C LYS A 153 11.81 -14.96 7.85
N PRO A 154 11.55 -16.15 8.41
CA PRO A 154 10.24 -16.53 8.96
C PRO A 154 9.74 -15.56 10.04
N GLU A 155 10.63 -15.04 10.89
CA GLU A 155 10.28 -14.12 11.98
C GLU A 155 9.60 -12.85 11.46
N GLN A 156 10.01 -12.36 10.29
CA GLN A 156 9.39 -11.18 9.66
C GLN A 156 7.92 -11.43 9.28
N ILE A 157 7.56 -12.66 8.93
CA ILE A 157 6.16 -13.02 8.65
C ILE A 157 5.37 -13.02 9.95
N LEU A 158 5.92 -13.62 11.00
CA LEU A 158 5.28 -13.66 12.32
C LEU A 158 5.07 -12.25 12.90
N ASP A 159 6.03 -11.34 12.71
CA ASP A 159 5.88 -9.95 13.13
C ASP A 159 4.84 -9.22 12.27
N ASN A 160 4.86 -9.40 10.96
CA ASN A 160 3.89 -8.75 10.07
C ASN A 160 2.43 -9.18 10.36
N ILE A 161 2.20 -10.43 10.77
CA ILE A 161 0.87 -10.94 11.12
C ILE A 161 0.30 -10.20 12.35
N LYS A 162 1.13 -9.74 13.28
CA LYS A 162 0.68 -8.99 14.46
C LYS A 162 -0.03 -7.68 14.09
N ALA A 163 0.17 -7.16 12.87
CA ALA A 163 -0.50 -5.96 12.39
C ALA A 163 -2.03 -6.04 12.47
N ILE A 164 -2.62 -7.24 12.30
CA ILE A 164 -4.08 -7.41 12.36
C ILE A 164 -4.67 -7.31 13.77
N GLN A 165 -3.83 -7.30 14.81
CA GLN A 165 -4.29 -7.24 16.20
C GLN A 165 -4.70 -5.84 16.64
N ASN A 166 -4.22 -4.79 15.93
CA ASN A 166 -4.53 -3.39 16.26
C ASN A 166 -4.61 -2.56 14.97
N THR A 167 -5.74 -2.65 14.27
CA THR A 167 -6.05 -1.92 13.04
C THR A 167 -6.86 -0.64 13.26
N GLU A 168 -7.28 -0.38 14.49
CA GLU A 168 -8.00 0.84 14.84
C GLU A 168 -7.03 2.00 15.04
N PHE A 169 -7.41 3.16 14.53
CA PHE A 169 -6.66 4.40 14.66
C PHE A 169 -7.56 5.50 15.17
N THR A 170 -7.05 6.30 16.10
CA THR A 170 -7.71 7.55 16.51
C THR A 170 -7.58 8.59 15.40
N GLU A 171 -8.49 9.57 15.39
CA GLU A 171 -8.39 10.70 14.44
C GLU A 171 -7.08 11.49 14.59
N GLU A 172 -6.54 11.56 15.80
CA GLU A 172 -5.26 12.23 16.04
C GLU A 172 -4.09 11.48 15.42
N GLU A 173 -4.06 10.16 15.54
CA GLU A 173 -3.04 9.32 14.91
C GLU A 173 -3.12 9.42 13.37
N LEU A 174 -4.32 9.34 12.80
CA LEU A 174 -4.50 9.50 11.36
C LEU A 174 -4.04 10.88 10.88
N ARG A 175 -4.35 11.97 11.60
CA ARG A 175 -3.88 13.32 11.27
C ARG A 175 -2.35 13.42 11.33
N LYS A 176 -1.71 12.80 12.30
CA LYS A 176 -0.23 12.76 12.39
C LYS A 176 0.37 12.00 11.21
N ILE A 177 -0.17 10.84 10.85
CA ILE A 177 0.27 10.07 9.68
C ILE A 177 0.07 10.89 8.40
N ASP A 178 -1.07 11.56 8.26
CA ASP A 178 -1.38 12.41 7.11
C ASP A 178 -0.38 13.59 6.99
N ALA A 179 -0.10 14.28 8.08
CA ALA A 179 0.87 15.37 8.10
C ALA A 179 2.25 14.92 7.62
N VAL A 180 2.71 13.76 8.06
CA VAL A 180 4.00 13.19 7.64
C VAL A 180 3.98 12.77 6.16
N SER A 181 2.86 12.19 5.68
CA SER A 181 2.76 11.66 4.32
C SER A 181 2.57 12.75 3.26
N TYR A 182 1.83 13.84 3.56
CA TYR A 182 1.43 14.88 2.60
C TYR A 182 2.35 16.10 2.53
N THR A 183 3.37 16.23 3.36
CA THR A 183 4.25 17.43 3.43
C THR A 183 4.94 17.83 2.12
N HIS A 184 4.74 17.12 1.02
CA HIS A 184 5.24 17.48 -0.31
C HIS A 184 4.24 18.26 -1.19
N LEU A 185 3.07 18.65 -0.71
CA LEU A 185 2.03 19.30 -1.54
C LEU A 185 1.86 20.81 -1.28
N THR A 186 2.66 21.42 -0.40
CA THR A 186 2.73 22.87 -0.34
C THR A 186 3.87 23.37 -1.23
N LEU A 187 3.60 23.53 -2.51
CA LEU A 187 4.33 24.50 -3.32
C LEU A 187 4.22 25.87 -2.63
N PRO A 188 5.32 26.62 -2.45
CA PRO A 188 5.21 28.00 -1.97
C PRO A 188 4.37 28.77 -2.99
N THR A 189 3.22 29.24 -2.56
CA THR A 189 2.47 30.28 -3.26
C THR A 189 3.34 31.52 -3.27
N ASN A 190 4.08 31.72 -4.36
CA ASN A 190 4.72 33.00 -4.64
C ASN A 190 3.61 34.02 -4.89
N SER A 191 3.12 34.65 -3.83
CA SER A 191 2.44 35.94 -3.90
C SER A 191 3.51 36.95 -4.31
N ARG A 192 3.61 37.24 -5.59
CA ARG A 192 4.19 38.50 -6.04
C ARG A 192 3.04 39.45 -6.30
N VAL A 193 2.99 40.45 -5.43
CA VAL A 193 2.31 41.74 -5.66
C VAL A 193 2.94 42.39 -6.88
#